data_45aaedb4c4ca076ca83e6846ef094ffa
#
_entry.id   45aaedb4c4ca076ca83e6846ef094ffa
#
_cell.length_a   1.000
_cell.length_b   1.000
_cell.length_c   1.000
_cell.angle_alpha   90.00
_cell.angle_beta   90.00
_cell.angle_gamma   90.00
#
_symmetry.space_group_name_H-M   'P 1'
#
loop_
_entity.id
_entity.type
_entity.pdbx_description
1 polymer ?
#
loop_
_entity_poly.entity_id
_entity_poly.type
_entity_poly.pdbx_seq_one_letter_code
_entity_poly.pdbx_strand_id
1 'polypeptide(L)'
;MFDYYGTKWKKKRKHILRIDGYVCQIAKRYGRTEEATVVHHIYPADEYPEWAWEDWNLMSVSLATHNKLENRKTGELTEMGIQLQRRTTPGKDWRKKNGRP
;
A
#
# COMPACT_ATOMS: atom_id res chain seq x y z
N MET A 1 -15.01 0.78 -10.92
CA MET A 1 -13.70 0.11 -10.81
C MET A 1 -12.58 1.13 -10.84
N PHE A 2 -11.57 0.94 -10.00
CA PHE A 2 -10.46 1.89 -9.93
C PHE A 2 -9.62 1.83 -11.21
N ASP A 3 -9.27 2.99 -11.75
CA ASP A 3 -8.51 3.06 -13.00
C ASP A 3 -7.00 3.06 -12.73
N TYR A 4 -6.40 1.89 -12.82
CA TYR A 4 -4.95 1.72 -12.62
C TYR A 4 -4.13 2.11 -13.86
N TYR A 5 -4.79 2.39 -14.98
CA TYR A 5 -4.09 2.73 -16.21
C TYR A 5 -4.08 4.22 -16.51
N GLY A 6 -4.83 5.00 -15.74
CA GLY A 6 -4.93 6.42 -15.96
C GLY A 6 -3.70 7.20 -15.51
N THR A 7 -3.53 8.38 -16.07
CA THR A 7 -2.39 9.26 -15.76
C THR A 7 -2.39 9.65 -14.28
N LYS A 8 -3.57 9.89 -13.72
CA LYS A 8 -3.69 10.29 -12.32
C LYS A 8 -3.10 9.23 -11.40
N TRP A 9 -3.42 7.94 -11.63
CA TRP A 9 -2.88 6.87 -10.81
C TRP A 9 -1.37 6.73 -11.00
N LYS A 10 -0.90 6.84 -12.24
CA LYS A 10 0.53 6.71 -12.50
C LYS A 10 1.33 7.75 -11.74
N LYS A 11 0.82 8.99 -11.67
CA LYS A 11 1.48 10.05 -10.92
C LYS A 11 1.44 9.78 -9.42
N LYS A 12 0.29 9.35 -8.91
CA LYS A 12 0.12 9.04 -7.49
C LYS A 12 1.03 7.89 -7.08
N ARG A 13 1.05 6.83 -7.89
CA ARG A 13 1.90 5.69 -7.65
C ARG A 13 3.37 6.09 -7.56
N LYS A 14 3.82 6.91 -8.49
CA LYS A 14 5.21 7.38 -8.49
C LYS A 14 5.51 8.19 -7.24
N HIS A 15 4.58 9.02 -6.83
CA HIS A 15 4.73 9.81 -5.60
C HIS A 15 4.89 8.92 -4.38
N ILE A 16 4.03 7.90 -4.25
CA ILE A 16 4.10 6.99 -3.11
C ILE A 16 5.40 6.20 -3.09
N LEU A 17 5.81 5.66 -4.26
CA LEU A 17 7.08 4.95 -4.34
C LEU A 17 8.23 5.84 -3.88
N ARG A 18 8.19 7.11 -4.29
CA ARG A 18 9.25 8.05 -3.95
C ARG A 18 9.29 8.34 -2.45
N ILE A 19 8.15 8.61 -1.81
CA ILE A 19 8.15 8.90 -0.38
C ILE A 19 8.51 7.68 0.45
N ASP A 20 8.30 6.47 -0.09
CA ASP A 20 8.71 5.23 0.58
C ASP A 20 10.13 4.80 0.19
N GLY A 21 10.83 5.62 -0.60
CA GLY A 21 12.21 5.36 -0.97
C GLY A 21 12.40 4.14 -1.84
N TYR A 22 11.35 3.72 -2.56
CA TYR A 22 11.37 2.53 -3.42
C TYR A 22 11.71 1.26 -2.64
N VAL A 23 11.38 1.25 -1.35
CA VAL A 23 11.63 0.11 -0.46
C VAL A 23 10.30 -0.49 -0.01
N CYS A 24 10.22 -1.81 -0.03
CA CYS A 24 9.04 -2.53 0.44
C CYS A 24 8.85 -2.26 1.93
N GLN A 25 7.75 -1.62 2.28
CA GLN A 25 7.51 -1.21 3.66
C GLN A 25 7.21 -2.37 4.59
N ILE A 26 6.68 -3.47 4.05
CA ILE A 26 6.45 -4.68 4.85
C ILE A 26 7.79 -5.35 5.18
N ALA A 27 8.65 -5.53 4.16
CA ALA A 27 9.96 -6.13 4.39
C ALA A 27 10.76 -5.30 5.39
N LYS A 28 10.66 -3.97 5.28
CA LYS A 28 11.36 -3.05 6.17
C LYS A 28 10.95 -3.27 7.63
N ARG A 29 9.67 -3.54 7.89
CA ARG A 29 9.19 -3.80 9.25
C ARG A 29 9.84 -5.04 9.88
N TYR A 30 10.30 -5.96 9.04
CA TYR A 30 10.97 -7.18 9.49
C TYR A 30 12.48 -7.11 9.33
N GLY A 31 13.01 -5.91 9.14
CA GLY A 31 14.46 -5.71 9.08
C GLY A 31 15.10 -6.12 7.76
N ARG A 32 14.28 -6.31 6.71
CA ARG A 32 14.81 -6.67 5.39
C ARG A 32 14.69 -5.50 4.43
N THR A 33 15.53 -5.50 3.41
CA THR A 33 15.49 -4.51 2.36
C THR A 33 15.09 -5.19 1.05
N GLU A 34 13.95 -4.80 0.49
CA GLU A 34 13.47 -5.30 -0.80
C GLU A 34 12.99 -4.12 -1.62
N GLU A 35 13.28 -4.14 -2.90
CA GLU A 35 12.83 -3.09 -3.79
C GLU A 35 11.31 -3.13 -3.92
N ALA A 36 10.66 -1.95 -3.84
CA ALA A 36 9.24 -1.85 -4.05
C ALA A 36 8.96 -1.40 -5.48
N THR A 37 8.06 -2.10 -6.14
CA THR A 37 7.63 -1.76 -7.49
C THR A 37 6.11 -1.63 -7.60
N VAL A 38 5.39 -1.97 -6.54
CA VAL A 38 3.93 -1.97 -6.52
C VAL A 38 3.46 -1.07 -5.39
N VAL A 39 2.37 -0.36 -5.61
CA VAL A 39 1.70 0.39 -4.56
C VAL A 39 0.39 -0.32 -4.23
N HIS A 40 0.28 -0.75 -2.98
CA HIS A 40 -0.85 -1.54 -2.49
C HIS A 40 -1.87 -0.64 -1.81
N HIS A 41 -3.15 -0.83 -2.13
CA HIS A 41 -4.24 -0.21 -1.39
C HIS A 41 -4.51 -1.05 -0.14
N ILE A 42 -4.25 -0.49 1.03
CA ILE A 42 -4.46 -1.21 2.30
C ILE A 42 -5.95 -1.50 2.48
N TYR A 43 -6.79 -0.51 2.23
CA TYR A 43 -8.24 -0.66 2.12
C TYR A 43 -8.55 -0.63 0.63
N PRO A 44 -9.07 -1.73 0.06
CA PRO A 44 -9.25 -1.85 -1.41
C PRO A 44 -10.06 -0.71 -2.01
N ALA A 45 -9.58 -0.20 -3.13
CA ALA A 45 -10.16 0.98 -3.76
C ALA A 45 -11.62 0.80 -4.17
N ASP A 46 -12.01 -0.40 -4.62
CA ASP A 46 -13.38 -0.65 -5.05
C ASP A 46 -14.36 -0.68 -3.88
N GLU A 47 -13.88 -1.11 -2.70
CA GLU A 47 -14.72 -1.15 -1.50
C GLU A 47 -14.71 0.17 -0.73
N TYR A 48 -13.60 0.88 -0.81
CA TYR A 48 -13.39 2.12 -0.08
C TYR A 48 -12.94 3.24 -1.02
N PRO A 49 -13.80 3.62 -1.98
CA PRO A 49 -13.40 4.63 -2.98
C PRO A 49 -13.04 5.97 -2.34
N GLU A 50 -13.60 6.28 -1.18
CA GLU A 50 -13.30 7.53 -0.47
C GLU A 50 -11.85 7.60 -0.01
N TRP A 51 -11.16 6.47 0.11
CA TRP A 51 -9.77 6.41 0.57
C TRP A 51 -8.78 6.03 -0.51
N ALA A 52 -9.25 5.88 -1.74
CA ALA A 52 -8.43 5.37 -2.84
C ALA A 52 -7.23 6.24 -3.17
N TRP A 53 -7.29 7.52 -2.84
CA TRP A 53 -6.23 8.48 -3.18
C TRP A 53 -5.48 9.01 -1.95
N GLU A 54 -5.78 8.47 -0.77
CA GLU A 54 -5.15 8.93 0.47
C GLU A 54 -3.79 8.29 0.67
N ASP A 55 -2.77 9.09 0.99
CA ASP A 55 -1.42 8.58 1.18
C ASP A 55 -1.35 7.48 2.24
N TRP A 56 -2.10 7.65 3.34
CA TRP A 56 -2.07 6.65 4.42
C TRP A 56 -2.62 5.29 3.99
N ASN A 57 -3.42 5.26 2.92
CA ASN A 57 -4.01 4.02 2.41
C ASN A 57 -3.15 3.36 1.34
N LEU A 58 -2.01 3.94 1.01
CA LEU A 58 -1.16 3.48 -0.09
C LEU A 58 0.21 3.13 0.47
N MET A 59 0.68 1.93 0.17
CA MET A 59 1.94 1.43 0.71
C MET A 59 2.76 0.80 -0.39
N SER A 60 4.02 1.22 -0.51
CA SER A 60 4.94 0.62 -1.49
C SER A 60 5.37 -0.75 -1.01
N VAL A 61 5.29 -1.75 -1.87
CA VAL A 61 5.66 -3.12 -1.54
C VAL A 61 6.35 -3.77 -2.73
N SER A 62 7.09 -4.85 -2.46
CA SER A 62 7.65 -5.67 -3.53
C SER A 62 6.52 -6.47 -4.18
N LEU A 63 6.75 -6.95 -5.40
CA LEU A 63 5.75 -7.77 -6.08
C LEU A 63 5.47 -9.04 -5.29
N ALA A 64 6.53 -9.66 -4.75
CA ALA A 64 6.36 -10.87 -3.94
C ALA A 64 5.49 -10.61 -2.72
N THR A 65 5.71 -9.50 -2.02
CA THR A 65 4.89 -9.14 -0.86
C THR A 65 3.47 -8.83 -1.27
N HIS A 66 3.28 -8.10 -2.37
CA HIS A 66 1.93 -7.78 -2.85
C HIS A 66 1.12 -9.06 -3.09
N ASN A 67 1.76 -10.07 -3.67
CA ASN A 67 1.10 -11.36 -3.91
C ASN A 67 0.74 -12.10 -2.62
N LYS A 68 1.35 -11.73 -1.50
CA LYS A 68 1.00 -12.29 -0.20
C LYS A 68 -0.13 -11.53 0.47
N LEU A 69 -0.34 -10.29 0.06
CA LEU A 69 -1.37 -9.43 0.64
C LEU A 69 -2.70 -9.55 -0.09
N GLU A 70 -2.66 -9.93 -1.34
CA GLU A 70 -3.81 -9.90 -2.22
C GLU A 70 -3.79 -11.09 -3.17
N ASN A 71 -4.96 -11.70 -3.38
CA ASN A 71 -5.09 -12.81 -4.32
C ASN A 71 -5.05 -12.23 -5.74
N ARG A 72 -4.08 -12.68 -6.54
CA ARG A 72 -3.88 -12.16 -7.89
C ARG A 72 -5.08 -12.38 -8.82
N LYS A 73 -5.81 -13.46 -8.60
CA LYS A 73 -6.92 -13.82 -9.49
C LYS A 73 -8.20 -13.08 -9.13
N THR A 74 -8.47 -12.93 -7.85
CA THR A 74 -9.74 -12.35 -7.39
C THR A 74 -9.62 -10.91 -6.94
N GLY A 75 -8.40 -10.45 -6.60
CA GLY A 75 -8.20 -9.12 -6.06
C GLY A 75 -8.60 -8.99 -4.60
N GLU A 76 -9.01 -10.09 -3.98
CA GLU A 76 -9.40 -10.06 -2.57
C GLU A 76 -8.18 -10.10 -1.67
N LEU A 77 -8.30 -9.47 -0.49
CA LEU A 77 -7.24 -9.51 0.49
C LEU A 77 -7.07 -10.91 1.05
N THR A 78 -5.81 -11.31 1.24
CA THR A 78 -5.49 -12.53 1.97
C THR A 78 -5.61 -12.24 3.46
N GLU A 79 -5.40 -13.27 4.30
CA GLU A 79 -5.35 -13.07 5.73
C GLU A 79 -4.30 -12.04 6.12
N MET A 80 -3.12 -12.10 5.49
CA MET A 80 -2.06 -11.13 5.75
C MET A 80 -2.50 -9.71 5.37
N GLY A 81 -3.20 -9.57 4.25
CA GLY A 81 -3.73 -8.27 3.82
C GLY A 81 -4.78 -7.73 4.78
N ILE A 82 -5.62 -8.61 5.31
CA ILE A 82 -6.63 -8.22 6.28
C ILE A 82 -5.99 -7.79 7.60
N GLN A 83 -4.93 -8.47 8.02
CA GLN A 83 -4.21 -8.08 9.23
C GLN A 83 -3.56 -6.71 9.07
N LEU A 84 -2.98 -6.45 7.91
CA LEU A 84 -2.40 -5.13 7.63
C LEU A 84 -3.49 -4.07 7.70
N GLN A 85 -4.66 -4.35 7.11
CA GLN A 85 -5.78 -3.43 7.14
C GLN A 85 -6.20 -3.11 8.57
N ARG A 86 -6.30 -4.13 9.42
CA ARG A 86 -6.71 -3.94 10.81
C ARG A 86 -5.71 -3.10 11.61
N ARG A 87 -4.44 -3.15 11.24
CA ARG A 87 -3.39 -2.38 11.92
C ARG A 87 -3.29 -0.95 11.43
N THR A 88 -3.97 -0.64 10.34
CA THR A 88 -3.90 0.68 9.73
C THR A 88 -5.15 1.46 10.09
N THR A 89 -4.99 2.50 10.90
CA THR A 89 -6.11 3.34 11.30
C THR A 89 -6.47 4.31 10.19
N PRO A 90 -7.73 4.29 9.72
CA PRO A 90 -8.12 5.24 8.68
C PRO A 90 -7.81 6.68 9.06
N GLY A 91 -7.23 7.40 8.12
CA GLY A 91 -6.89 8.80 8.32
C GLY A 91 -5.55 9.04 9.00
N LYS A 92 -4.90 7.99 9.50
CA LYS A 92 -3.60 8.14 10.14
C LYS A 92 -2.49 7.60 9.26
N ASP A 93 -1.52 8.45 8.96
CA ASP A 93 -0.40 8.02 8.14
C ASP A 93 0.64 7.29 9.01
N TRP A 94 0.74 5.98 8.80
CA TRP A 94 1.66 5.12 9.54
C TRP A 94 3.13 5.48 9.31
N ARG A 95 3.43 6.27 8.27
CA ARG A 95 4.79 6.75 8.01
C ARG A 95 5.25 7.73 9.07
N LYS A 96 4.30 8.43 9.68
CA LYS A 96 4.59 9.44 10.71
C LYS A 96 4.47 8.87 12.10
N LYS A 97 4.98 7.68 12.27
CA LYS A 97 4.83 6.95 13.50
C LYS A 97 5.05 7.77 14.72
N ASN A 98 4.11 7.67 15.65
CA ASN A 98 4.26 8.20 17.00
C ASN A 98 4.52 9.68 17.07
N GLY A 99 4.36 10.38 15.99
CA GLY A 99 4.69 11.78 15.95
C GLY A 99 6.15 12.03 16.28
N ARG A 100 6.98 11.03 16.09
CA ARG A 100 8.40 11.17 16.39
C ARG A 100 9.07 11.99 15.33
N PRO A 101 9.94 12.86 15.77
CA PRO A 101 10.69 13.61 14.80
C PRO A 101 11.58 12.69 14.00
#